data_d3786b8202815ef7f1835a10a39c4285
#
_entry.id   d3786b8202815ef7f1835a10a39c4285
#
_cell.length_a   1.000
_cell.length_b   1.000
_cell.length_c   1.000
_cell.angle_alpha   90.00
_cell.angle_beta   90.00
_cell.angle_gamma   90.00
#
_symmetry.space_group_name_H-M   'P 1'
#
loop_
_entity.id
_entity.type
_entity.pdbx_description
1 polymer ?
#
loop_
_entity_poly.entity_id
_entity_poly.type
_entity_poly.pdbx_seq_one_letter_code
_entity_poly.pdbx_strand_id
1 'polypeptide(L)'
;EFTSYLTRRSIISNKNIDKEITMTLSKLWTKNNFYNEKYIEQQKRHNQFFSTTFNLEPDLKESPGTMRDFQTALWILQHCFGLDSQPAIKKSKLLDGQYKNTVIAYNFIKFLRFHANLLTDRNRLSFESQIEISKNINSISEKDTKSTVEKMMRKYYEMAADISYFNSTVFEKYNETYPRNLFISANPIYKHKSKIGINKNIDIKTNKDLIFKLFIEIGKSKKINLIDTRTKALLRKNLNLINQEFRKDKYFAEQFLAILKSKHNLSSILKTMKNLGILQKYIPEFGEVVGQMQFDLFHVYTVDEHTFKVVRNMRQMKLYEQDGFILEHELINKLPKIEILYIAGLFHDLGKGKGGDHSEIGAKTSFNFAKRLGMSSTDAKLISWLVKKHLIMSSISQKKDISDPQTVNEFAKEVEQNEKLNYLYLLTVNDIRATNPTLWNGWKHQLLRDLYTLTRSKINKNPIKASSDIALDRKKALLSELNKDEKAFVKNYFSKFSDSYFN
;
A
#
# COMPACT_ATOMS: atom_id res chain seq x y z
N GLU A 1 8.25 -31.25 8.99
CA GLU A 1 8.30 -32.68 8.65
C GLU A 1 7.07 -33.13 7.85
N PHE A 2 5.83 -32.96 8.36
CA PHE A 2 4.60 -33.42 7.68
C PHE A 2 4.49 -32.98 6.21
N THR A 3 4.80 -31.73 5.90
CA THR A 3 4.73 -31.19 4.53
C THR A 3 5.75 -31.81 3.57
N SER A 4 6.88 -32.28 4.07
CA SER A 4 7.87 -33.00 3.26
C SER A 4 7.32 -34.34 2.78
N TYR A 5 6.53 -35.02 3.61
CA TYR A 5 5.86 -36.27 3.21
C TYR A 5 4.74 -36.04 2.20
N LEU A 6 4.03 -34.91 2.25
CA LEU A 6 3.00 -34.58 1.26
C LEU A 6 3.57 -34.45 -0.16
N THR A 7 4.78 -33.93 -0.29
CA THR A 7 5.45 -33.71 -1.59
C THR A 7 6.52 -34.73 -1.90
N ARG A 8 6.51 -35.89 -1.20
CA ARG A 8 7.47 -36.96 -1.42
C ARG A 8 7.37 -37.53 -2.86
N ARG A 9 8.48 -37.98 -3.38
CA ARG A 9 8.57 -38.75 -4.62
C ARG A 9 9.16 -40.12 -4.29
N SER A 10 8.38 -41.17 -4.54
CA SER A 10 8.87 -42.52 -4.41
C SER A 10 9.85 -42.83 -5.55
N ILE A 11 11.09 -43.17 -5.22
CA ILE A 11 12.11 -43.58 -6.19
C ILE A 11 12.02 -45.12 -6.35
N ILE A 12 11.97 -45.81 -5.22
CA ILE A 12 11.75 -47.23 -5.15
C ILE A 12 10.75 -47.47 -4.02
N SER A 13 9.59 -48.02 -4.30
CA SER A 13 8.62 -48.34 -3.26
C SER A 13 7.71 -49.51 -3.65
N ASN A 14 7.17 -50.15 -2.61
CA ASN A 14 6.05 -51.09 -2.74
C ASN A 14 4.75 -50.27 -2.70
N LYS A 15 3.83 -50.50 -3.64
CA LYS A 15 2.51 -49.85 -3.71
C LYS A 15 1.74 -49.86 -2.38
N ASN A 16 1.89 -50.91 -1.58
CA ASN A 16 1.23 -51.07 -0.30
C ASN A 16 1.80 -50.06 0.74
N ILE A 17 3.12 -49.87 0.78
CA ILE A 17 3.80 -48.92 1.68
C ILE A 17 3.39 -47.48 1.35
N ASP A 18 3.37 -47.11 0.08
CA ASP A 18 2.93 -45.77 -0.33
C ASP A 18 1.47 -45.47 0.05
N LYS A 19 0.60 -46.51 -0.08
CA LYS A 19 -0.80 -46.42 0.32
C LYS A 19 -0.94 -46.27 1.83
N GLU A 20 -0.19 -47.04 2.61
CA GLU A 20 -0.18 -47.01 4.07
C GLU A 20 0.32 -45.67 4.60
N ILE A 21 1.42 -45.15 4.05
CA ILE A 21 1.94 -43.80 4.37
C ILE A 21 0.87 -42.76 4.10
N THR A 22 0.22 -42.80 2.93
CA THR A 22 -0.82 -41.84 2.56
C THR A 22 -2.02 -41.88 3.51
N MET A 23 -2.46 -43.11 3.89
CA MET A 23 -3.55 -43.30 4.85
C MET A 23 -3.17 -42.79 6.25
N THR A 24 -1.95 -43.06 6.72
CA THR A 24 -1.44 -42.58 8.01
C THR A 24 -1.36 -41.06 8.06
N LEU A 25 -0.81 -40.42 7.00
CA LEU A 25 -0.75 -38.96 6.89
C LEU A 25 -2.14 -38.31 6.91
N SER A 26 -3.13 -38.95 6.29
CA SER A 26 -4.51 -38.43 6.29
C SER A 26 -5.18 -38.46 7.66
N LYS A 27 -4.73 -39.38 8.55
CA LYS A 27 -5.24 -39.54 9.93
C LYS A 27 -4.51 -38.62 10.92
N LEU A 28 -3.24 -38.31 10.69
CA LEU A 28 -2.42 -37.51 11.62
C LEU A 28 -2.93 -36.08 11.79
N TRP A 29 -3.42 -35.48 10.72
CA TRP A 29 -3.93 -34.10 10.74
C TRP A 29 -5.29 -34.03 10.06
N THR A 30 -6.28 -33.53 10.77
CA THR A 30 -7.56 -33.19 10.13
C THR A 30 -7.36 -32.03 9.15
N LYS A 31 -8.19 -31.96 8.11
CA LYS A 31 -8.13 -30.89 7.10
C LYS A 31 -8.18 -29.49 7.74
N ASN A 32 -9.06 -29.32 8.75
CA ASN A 32 -9.20 -28.03 9.43
C ASN A 32 -7.98 -27.67 10.27
N ASN A 33 -7.41 -28.60 11.01
CA ASN A 33 -6.21 -28.34 11.82
C ASN A 33 -5.02 -27.98 10.92
N PHE A 34 -4.82 -28.76 9.84
CA PHE A 34 -3.76 -28.49 8.87
C PHE A 34 -3.91 -27.10 8.22
N TYR A 35 -5.13 -26.77 7.77
CA TYR A 35 -5.43 -25.47 7.22
C TYR A 35 -5.13 -24.33 8.20
N ASN A 36 -5.61 -24.42 9.44
CA ASN A 36 -5.43 -23.39 10.46
C ASN A 36 -3.96 -23.18 10.79
N GLU A 37 -3.19 -24.24 10.97
CA GLU A 37 -1.75 -24.16 11.24
C GLU A 37 -0.98 -23.53 10.08
N LYS A 38 -1.29 -23.90 8.83
CA LYS A 38 -0.68 -23.30 7.65
C LYS A 38 -1.07 -21.84 7.48
N TYR A 39 -2.28 -21.46 7.86
CA TYR A 39 -2.71 -20.07 7.86
C TYR A 39 -1.93 -19.24 8.90
N ILE A 40 -1.82 -19.74 10.13
CA ILE A 40 -1.07 -19.06 11.22
C ILE A 40 0.41 -18.95 10.87
N GLU A 41 1.04 -20.03 10.39
CA GLU A 41 2.42 -20.05 9.92
C GLU A 41 2.65 -18.98 8.85
N GLN A 42 1.77 -18.93 7.84
CA GLN A 42 1.87 -17.95 6.77
C GLN A 42 1.72 -16.51 7.28
N GLN A 43 0.78 -16.23 8.18
CA GLN A 43 0.61 -14.89 8.76
C GLN A 43 1.85 -14.44 9.55
N LYS A 44 2.42 -15.32 10.37
CA LYS A 44 3.66 -15.04 11.10
C LYS A 44 4.81 -14.72 10.15
N ARG A 45 4.97 -15.53 9.11
CA ARG A 45 6.00 -15.36 8.09
C ARG A 45 5.81 -14.07 7.30
N HIS A 46 4.60 -13.76 6.82
CA HIS A 46 4.32 -12.54 6.07
C HIS A 46 4.58 -11.28 6.89
N ASN A 47 4.30 -11.29 8.20
CA ASN A 47 4.56 -10.16 9.08
C ASN A 47 6.04 -9.79 9.17
N GLN A 48 6.95 -10.75 9.07
CA GLN A 48 8.40 -10.50 9.02
C GLN A 48 8.83 -9.71 7.79
N PHE A 49 8.03 -9.73 6.71
CA PHE A 49 8.26 -9.03 5.46
C PHE A 49 7.25 -7.91 5.21
N PHE A 50 6.77 -7.26 6.29
CA PHE A 50 5.82 -6.15 6.23
C PHE A 50 4.50 -6.48 5.51
N SER A 51 4.16 -7.76 5.38
CA SER A 51 2.96 -8.29 4.69
C SER A 51 2.76 -7.74 3.27
N THR A 52 3.87 -7.48 2.55
CA THR A 52 3.84 -7.00 1.17
C THR A 52 4.73 -7.83 0.24
N THR A 53 4.28 -8.00 -1.00
CA THR A 53 5.07 -8.60 -2.10
C THR A 53 6.04 -7.62 -2.74
N PHE A 54 5.98 -6.33 -2.36
CA PHE A 54 6.64 -5.21 -3.04
C PHE A 54 7.83 -4.64 -2.24
N ASN A 55 8.58 -5.51 -1.54
CA ASN A 55 9.87 -5.17 -0.95
C ASN A 55 10.93 -5.03 -2.04
N LEU A 56 11.84 -4.06 -1.91
CA LEU A 56 12.89 -3.85 -2.91
C LEU A 56 13.97 -4.93 -2.89
N GLU A 57 14.23 -5.54 -1.74
CA GLU A 57 15.14 -6.67 -1.57
C GLU A 57 14.40 -7.88 -0.96
N PRO A 58 13.57 -8.58 -1.76
CA PRO A 58 12.75 -9.66 -1.27
C PRO A 58 13.55 -10.93 -0.96
N ASP A 59 13.09 -11.71 0.02
CA ASP A 59 13.49 -13.10 0.16
C ASP A 59 12.69 -13.95 -0.83
N LEU A 60 13.37 -14.59 -1.78
CA LEU A 60 12.77 -15.35 -2.89
C LEU A 60 12.12 -16.65 -2.45
N LYS A 61 12.33 -17.07 -1.18
CA LYS A 61 11.71 -18.26 -0.60
C LYS A 61 10.57 -17.91 0.34
N GLU A 62 10.76 -16.95 1.25
CA GLU A 62 9.88 -16.73 2.39
C GLU A 62 9.00 -15.47 2.30
N SER A 63 9.36 -14.46 1.46
CA SER A 63 8.52 -13.25 1.29
C SER A 63 7.13 -13.60 0.74
N PRO A 64 6.10 -12.75 1.01
CA PRO A 64 4.79 -12.90 0.39
C PRO A 64 4.87 -12.99 -1.14
N GLY A 65 4.13 -13.91 -1.73
CA GLY A 65 4.11 -14.12 -3.19
C GLY A 65 5.33 -14.86 -3.75
N THR A 66 6.15 -15.50 -2.91
CA THR A 66 7.32 -16.26 -3.35
C THR A 66 7.15 -17.76 -3.22
N MET A 67 8.25 -18.51 -3.24
CA MET A 67 8.22 -19.99 -3.35
C MET A 67 7.40 -20.64 -2.23
N ARG A 68 7.50 -20.18 -0.99
CA ARG A 68 6.79 -20.76 0.14
C ARG A 68 5.28 -20.60 0.02
N ASP A 69 4.80 -19.46 -0.50
CA ASP A 69 3.38 -19.26 -0.72
C ASP A 69 2.81 -20.23 -1.76
N PHE A 70 3.54 -20.44 -2.86
CA PHE A 70 3.16 -21.43 -3.85
C PHE A 70 3.12 -22.85 -3.25
N GLN A 71 4.17 -23.24 -2.51
CA GLN A 71 4.24 -24.55 -1.85
C GLN A 71 3.10 -24.73 -0.84
N THR A 72 2.83 -23.71 -0.02
CA THR A 72 1.74 -23.76 0.97
C THR A 72 0.38 -23.94 0.29
N ALA A 73 0.13 -23.24 -0.82
CA ALA A 73 -1.09 -23.45 -1.60
C ALA A 73 -1.20 -24.88 -2.15
N LEU A 74 -0.11 -25.45 -2.68
CA LEU A 74 -0.09 -26.84 -3.15
C LEU A 74 -0.37 -27.84 -2.02
N TRP A 75 0.21 -27.64 -0.83
CA TRP A 75 -0.05 -28.52 0.32
C TRP A 75 -1.51 -28.47 0.75
N ILE A 76 -2.14 -27.32 0.72
CA ILE A 76 -3.57 -27.17 1.02
C ILE A 76 -4.41 -27.83 -0.08
N LEU A 77 -4.08 -27.64 -1.36
CA LEU A 77 -4.78 -28.32 -2.46
C LEU A 77 -4.71 -29.84 -2.33
N GLN A 78 -3.55 -30.38 -1.99
CA GLN A 78 -3.33 -31.80 -1.83
C GLN A 78 -4.06 -32.34 -0.59
N HIS A 79 -3.80 -31.80 0.60
CA HIS A 79 -4.33 -32.36 1.84
C HIS A 79 -5.81 -32.05 2.07
N CYS A 80 -6.23 -30.79 1.81
CA CYS A 80 -7.58 -30.35 2.13
C CYS A 80 -8.59 -30.63 1.00
N PHE A 81 -8.16 -30.54 -0.27
CA PHE A 81 -9.02 -30.73 -1.44
C PHE A 81 -8.84 -32.08 -2.15
N GLY A 82 -7.79 -32.87 -1.82
CA GLY A 82 -7.48 -34.13 -2.48
C GLY A 82 -6.94 -33.96 -3.91
N LEU A 83 -6.37 -32.80 -4.25
CA LEU A 83 -5.79 -32.52 -5.56
C LEU A 83 -4.28 -32.72 -5.50
N ASP A 84 -3.84 -33.97 -5.68
CA ASP A 84 -2.47 -34.44 -5.45
C ASP A 84 -1.53 -34.35 -6.65
N SER A 85 -2.06 -34.01 -7.82
CA SER A 85 -1.28 -33.95 -9.05
C SER A 85 -1.59 -32.71 -9.89
N GLN A 86 -0.61 -32.27 -10.70
CA GLN A 86 -0.80 -31.17 -11.62
C GLN A 86 -1.99 -31.36 -12.59
N PRO A 87 -2.21 -32.56 -13.18
CA PRO A 87 -3.39 -32.81 -13.99
C PRO A 87 -4.70 -32.67 -13.21
N ALA A 88 -4.76 -33.13 -11.96
CA ALA A 88 -5.93 -33.01 -11.10
C ALA A 88 -6.23 -31.54 -10.81
N ILE A 89 -5.21 -30.73 -10.48
CA ILE A 89 -5.35 -29.30 -10.24
C ILE A 89 -5.82 -28.56 -11.52
N LYS A 90 -5.24 -28.89 -12.69
CA LYS A 90 -5.63 -28.27 -13.97
C LYS A 90 -7.06 -28.61 -14.39
N LYS A 91 -7.51 -29.85 -14.14
CA LYS A 91 -8.89 -30.32 -14.44
C LYS A 91 -9.91 -29.76 -13.44
N SER A 92 -9.49 -29.40 -12.22
CA SER A 92 -10.37 -28.83 -11.23
C SER A 92 -10.85 -27.45 -11.66
N LYS A 93 -12.15 -27.19 -11.55
CA LYS A 93 -12.73 -25.86 -11.79
C LYS A 93 -12.49 -24.90 -10.60
N LEU A 94 -11.68 -25.35 -9.61
CA LEU A 94 -11.47 -24.63 -8.35
C LEU A 94 -10.77 -23.27 -8.57
N LEU A 95 -9.85 -23.21 -9.53
CA LEU A 95 -8.88 -22.12 -9.69
C LEU A 95 -9.05 -21.32 -10.99
N ASP A 96 -10.15 -21.49 -11.69
CA ASP A 96 -10.51 -20.71 -12.90
C ASP A 96 -9.34 -20.50 -13.89
N GLY A 97 -8.50 -21.54 -14.08
CA GLY A 97 -7.34 -21.51 -15.00
C GLY A 97 -6.09 -20.79 -14.49
N GLN A 98 -6.07 -20.28 -13.28
CA GLN A 98 -4.93 -19.52 -12.73
C GLN A 98 -3.65 -20.36 -12.60
N TYR A 99 -3.78 -21.65 -12.38
CA TYR A 99 -2.64 -22.55 -12.09
C TYR A 99 -1.52 -22.48 -13.13
N LYS A 100 -1.85 -22.38 -14.44
CA LYS A 100 -0.85 -22.30 -15.51
C LYS A 100 0.06 -21.08 -15.36
N ASN A 101 -0.53 -19.91 -15.16
CA ASN A 101 0.23 -18.65 -15.01
C ASN A 101 1.05 -18.66 -13.71
N THR A 102 0.50 -19.21 -12.64
CA THR A 102 1.21 -19.34 -11.35
C THR A 102 2.42 -20.27 -11.44
N VAL A 103 2.35 -21.33 -12.23
CA VAL A 103 3.53 -22.20 -12.49
C VAL A 103 4.63 -21.45 -13.24
N ILE A 104 4.26 -20.62 -14.23
CA ILE A 104 5.21 -19.76 -14.93
C ILE A 104 5.87 -18.79 -13.94
N ALA A 105 5.07 -18.17 -13.07
CA ALA A 105 5.54 -17.24 -12.03
C ALA A 105 6.49 -17.94 -11.04
N TYR A 106 6.12 -19.13 -10.56
CA TYR A 106 6.96 -19.93 -9.67
C TYR A 106 8.30 -20.31 -10.30
N ASN A 107 8.32 -20.72 -11.57
CA ASN A 107 9.55 -21.05 -12.29
C ASN A 107 10.46 -19.84 -12.47
N PHE A 108 9.90 -18.65 -12.71
CA PHE A 108 10.67 -17.43 -12.80
C PHE A 108 11.31 -17.04 -11.44
N ILE A 109 10.56 -17.14 -10.34
CA ILE A 109 11.12 -16.88 -9.00
C ILE A 109 12.17 -17.94 -8.63
N LYS A 110 11.95 -19.21 -8.98
CA LYS A 110 12.92 -20.28 -8.81
C LYS A 110 14.22 -20.00 -9.58
N PHE A 111 14.11 -19.50 -10.81
CA PHE A 111 15.23 -19.09 -11.63
C PHE A 111 16.04 -17.94 -10.96
N LEU A 112 15.37 -16.89 -10.50
CA LEU A 112 16.05 -15.79 -9.77
C LEU A 112 16.74 -16.31 -8.50
N ARG A 113 16.07 -17.19 -7.74
CA ARG A 113 16.63 -17.78 -6.53
C ARG A 113 17.88 -18.62 -6.82
N PHE A 114 17.87 -19.40 -7.89
CA PHE A 114 19.02 -20.19 -8.31
C PHE A 114 20.24 -19.27 -8.53
N HIS A 115 20.09 -18.20 -9.30
CA HIS A 115 21.16 -17.24 -9.55
C HIS A 115 21.59 -16.48 -8.28
N ALA A 116 20.66 -16.07 -7.43
CA ALA A 116 20.99 -15.41 -6.17
C ALA A 116 21.81 -16.31 -5.25
N ASN A 117 21.46 -17.60 -5.17
CA ASN A 117 22.21 -18.58 -4.36
C ASN A 117 23.61 -18.86 -4.90
N LEU A 118 23.81 -18.82 -6.23
CA LEU A 118 25.14 -18.94 -6.82
C LEU A 118 26.05 -17.75 -6.46
N LEU A 119 25.46 -16.56 -6.25
CA LEU A 119 26.23 -15.35 -5.94
C LEU A 119 26.50 -15.18 -4.44
N THR A 120 25.54 -15.52 -3.57
CA THR A 120 25.59 -15.10 -2.16
C THR A 120 25.26 -16.21 -1.17
N ASP A 121 24.89 -17.41 -1.62
CA ASP A 121 24.36 -18.52 -0.81
C ASP A 121 23.15 -18.12 0.08
N ARG A 122 22.41 -17.07 -0.33
CA ARG A 122 21.26 -16.52 0.39
C ARG A 122 20.03 -16.46 -0.50
N ASN A 123 18.83 -16.49 0.12
CA ASN A 123 17.56 -16.34 -0.60
C ASN A 123 17.16 -14.88 -0.83
N ARG A 124 17.84 -13.91 -0.18
CA ARG A 124 17.56 -12.48 -0.34
C ARG A 124 18.11 -11.98 -1.66
N LEU A 125 17.25 -11.37 -2.45
CA LEU A 125 17.61 -10.71 -3.71
C LEU A 125 18.07 -9.27 -3.40
N SER A 126 19.33 -9.15 -2.93
CA SER A 126 19.92 -7.85 -2.60
C SER A 126 20.14 -6.99 -3.85
N PHE A 127 20.34 -5.67 -3.68
CA PHE A 127 20.60 -4.77 -4.80
C PHE A 127 21.82 -5.22 -5.63
N GLU A 128 22.89 -5.69 -4.99
CA GLU A 128 24.06 -6.23 -5.66
C GLU A 128 23.71 -7.46 -6.50
N SER A 129 22.95 -8.40 -5.93
CA SER A 129 22.47 -9.59 -6.65
C SER A 129 21.55 -9.22 -7.81
N GLN A 130 20.70 -8.21 -7.66
CA GLN A 130 19.83 -7.72 -8.75
C GLN A 130 20.65 -7.19 -9.93
N ILE A 131 21.71 -6.41 -9.65
CA ILE A 131 22.61 -5.88 -10.68
C ILE A 131 23.29 -7.03 -11.41
N GLU A 132 23.89 -7.96 -10.69
CA GLU A 132 24.67 -9.04 -11.27
C GLU A 132 23.80 -10.02 -12.09
N ILE A 133 22.64 -10.40 -11.55
CA ILE A 133 21.68 -11.26 -12.26
C ILE A 133 21.19 -10.56 -13.53
N SER A 134 20.90 -9.26 -13.47
CA SER A 134 20.40 -8.52 -14.62
C SER A 134 21.43 -8.43 -15.76
N LYS A 135 22.72 -8.29 -15.45
CA LYS A 135 23.81 -8.33 -16.42
C LYS A 135 23.91 -9.70 -17.09
N ASN A 136 23.88 -10.77 -16.30
CA ASN A 136 24.03 -12.14 -16.79
C ASN A 136 22.86 -12.59 -17.69
N ILE A 137 21.64 -12.12 -17.41
CA ILE A 137 20.45 -12.47 -18.22
C ILE A 137 20.46 -11.79 -19.59
N ASN A 138 20.96 -10.55 -19.69
CA ASN A 138 20.75 -9.71 -20.87
C ASN A 138 22.02 -9.40 -21.67
N SER A 139 23.22 -9.83 -21.26
CA SER A 139 24.50 -9.54 -21.92
C SER A 139 24.72 -8.05 -22.23
N ILE A 140 24.34 -7.14 -21.32
CA ILE A 140 24.22 -5.70 -21.56
C ILE A 140 25.42 -4.93 -21.03
N SER A 141 25.75 -3.82 -21.69
CA SER A 141 26.77 -2.85 -21.27
C SER A 141 26.39 -2.10 -20.01
N GLU A 142 27.37 -1.60 -19.25
CA GLU A 142 27.16 -0.90 -17.95
C GLU A 142 26.21 0.29 -18.00
N LYS A 143 26.05 0.95 -19.14
CA LYS A 143 25.21 2.16 -19.29
C LYS A 143 23.71 1.90 -19.10
N ASP A 144 23.22 0.66 -19.29
CA ASP A 144 21.78 0.32 -19.21
C ASP A 144 21.41 -0.50 -17.98
N THR A 145 22.33 -0.71 -17.04
CA THR A 145 22.15 -1.59 -15.87
C THR A 145 20.91 -1.23 -15.05
N LYS A 146 20.70 0.06 -14.75
CA LYS A 146 19.55 0.52 -13.94
C LYS A 146 18.22 0.17 -14.60
N SER A 147 18.05 0.48 -15.87
CA SER A 147 16.82 0.18 -16.63
C SER A 147 16.55 -1.33 -16.70
N THR A 148 17.59 -2.14 -16.78
CA THR A 148 17.49 -3.60 -16.86
C THR A 148 17.10 -4.21 -15.52
N VAL A 149 17.69 -3.73 -14.41
CA VAL A 149 17.28 -4.12 -13.05
C VAL A 149 15.82 -3.77 -12.81
N GLU A 150 15.40 -2.56 -13.15
CA GLU A 150 14.02 -2.12 -12.98
C GLU A 150 13.03 -3.01 -13.77
N LYS A 151 13.35 -3.37 -15.01
CA LYS A 151 12.54 -4.29 -15.84
C LYS A 151 12.47 -5.71 -15.24
N MET A 152 13.59 -6.25 -14.78
CA MET A 152 13.65 -7.55 -14.14
C MET A 152 12.81 -7.56 -12.84
N MET A 153 12.97 -6.55 -12.00
CA MET A 153 12.23 -6.43 -10.75
C MET A 153 10.75 -6.17 -10.98
N ARG A 154 10.37 -5.39 -11.97
CA ARG A 154 8.96 -5.23 -12.36
C ARG A 154 8.33 -6.59 -12.71
N LYS A 155 9.02 -7.40 -13.51
CA LYS A 155 8.59 -8.77 -13.81
C LYS A 155 8.51 -9.64 -12.55
N TYR A 156 9.48 -9.51 -11.64
CA TYR A 156 9.42 -10.20 -10.35
C TYR A 156 8.14 -9.84 -9.58
N TYR A 157 7.79 -8.55 -9.46
CA TYR A 157 6.59 -8.12 -8.75
C TYR A 157 5.29 -8.62 -9.39
N GLU A 158 5.23 -8.64 -10.72
CA GLU A 158 4.09 -9.24 -11.46
C GLU A 158 3.95 -10.73 -11.12
N MET A 159 5.04 -11.49 -11.16
CA MET A 159 5.05 -12.92 -10.83
C MET A 159 4.70 -13.18 -9.35
N ALA A 160 5.25 -12.38 -8.44
CA ALA A 160 4.96 -12.48 -7.01
C ALA A 160 3.47 -12.16 -6.72
N ALA A 161 2.89 -11.18 -7.41
CA ALA A 161 1.47 -10.87 -7.29
C ALA A 161 0.57 -12.03 -7.77
N ASP A 162 0.95 -12.72 -8.86
CA ASP A 162 0.21 -13.89 -9.35
C ASP A 162 0.26 -15.07 -8.37
N ILE A 163 1.42 -15.35 -7.77
CA ILE A 163 1.55 -16.38 -6.73
C ILE A 163 0.73 -15.99 -5.49
N SER A 164 0.82 -14.74 -5.03
CA SER A 164 0.06 -14.24 -3.88
C SER A 164 -1.46 -14.34 -4.12
N TYR A 165 -1.92 -14.01 -5.33
CA TYR A 165 -3.33 -14.14 -5.70
C TYR A 165 -3.78 -15.61 -5.72
N PHE A 166 -2.98 -16.51 -6.30
CA PHE A 166 -3.24 -17.94 -6.29
C PHE A 166 -3.32 -18.50 -4.86
N ASN A 167 -2.32 -18.19 -4.03
CA ASN A 167 -2.27 -18.62 -2.64
C ASN A 167 -3.50 -18.16 -1.86
N SER A 168 -3.83 -16.86 -1.94
CA SER A 168 -5.02 -16.32 -1.26
C SER A 168 -6.32 -16.97 -1.76
N THR A 169 -6.42 -17.24 -3.07
CA THR A 169 -7.58 -17.93 -3.66
C THR A 169 -7.76 -19.33 -3.08
N VAL A 170 -6.68 -20.09 -2.92
CA VAL A 170 -6.73 -21.44 -2.33
C VAL A 170 -7.20 -21.39 -0.89
N PHE A 171 -6.65 -20.49 -0.07
CA PHE A 171 -7.08 -20.30 1.32
C PHE A 171 -8.55 -19.85 1.44
N GLU A 172 -8.97 -18.90 0.61
CA GLU A 172 -10.34 -18.39 0.63
C GLU A 172 -11.34 -19.46 0.19
N LYS A 173 -11.00 -20.27 -0.82
CA LYS A 173 -11.85 -21.36 -1.32
C LYS A 173 -12.13 -22.44 -0.27
N TYR A 174 -11.16 -22.75 0.57
CA TYR A 174 -11.38 -23.73 1.65
C TYR A 174 -12.46 -23.26 2.65
N ASN A 175 -12.51 -21.96 2.94
CA ASN A 175 -13.47 -21.36 3.85
C ASN A 175 -14.78 -20.91 3.16
N GLU A 176 -14.92 -21.14 1.85
CA GLU A 176 -16.12 -20.72 1.12
C GLU A 176 -17.22 -21.76 1.19
N THR A 177 -18.16 -21.53 2.10
CA THR A 177 -19.42 -22.27 2.19
C THR A 177 -20.59 -21.31 1.95
N TYR A 178 -21.46 -21.62 0.98
CA TYR A 178 -22.61 -20.80 0.65
C TYR A 178 -23.90 -21.64 0.68
N PRO A 179 -25.01 -21.10 1.23
CA PRO A 179 -26.32 -21.71 1.09
C PRO A 179 -26.70 -21.85 -0.39
N ARG A 180 -27.36 -22.95 -0.76
CA ARG A 180 -27.77 -23.22 -2.17
C ARG A 180 -28.66 -22.12 -2.74
N ASN A 181 -29.55 -21.56 -1.92
CA ASN A 181 -30.51 -20.51 -2.30
C ASN A 181 -29.90 -19.10 -2.37
N LEU A 182 -28.66 -18.88 -1.93
CA LEU A 182 -28.03 -17.57 -1.92
C LEU A 182 -27.94 -16.94 -3.32
N PHE A 183 -27.85 -17.77 -4.35
CA PHE A 183 -27.64 -17.34 -5.74
C PHE A 183 -28.94 -17.22 -6.56
N ILE A 184 -30.11 -17.40 -5.94
CA ILE A 184 -31.41 -17.40 -6.62
C ILE A 184 -32.12 -16.03 -6.48
N SER A 185 -31.57 -15.13 -5.69
CA SER A 185 -32.13 -13.79 -5.47
C SER A 185 -32.14 -12.96 -6.76
N ALA A 186 -33.20 -12.18 -6.95
CA ALA A 186 -33.28 -11.15 -8.01
C ALA A 186 -32.29 -9.99 -7.81
N ASN A 187 -31.74 -9.82 -6.62
CA ASN A 187 -30.74 -8.80 -6.34
C ASN A 187 -29.40 -9.17 -7.04
N PRO A 188 -28.84 -8.29 -7.89
CA PRO A 188 -27.60 -8.59 -8.58
C PRO A 188 -26.38 -8.78 -7.65
N ILE A 189 -26.44 -8.23 -6.44
CA ILE A 189 -25.38 -8.36 -5.42
C ILE A 189 -25.93 -9.14 -4.23
N TYR A 190 -25.22 -10.17 -3.82
CA TYR A 190 -25.51 -10.89 -2.57
C TYR A 190 -24.48 -10.59 -1.48
N LYS A 191 -24.90 -10.74 -0.25
CA LYS A 191 -24.07 -10.60 0.96
C LYS A 191 -24.22 -11.84 1.82
N HIS A 192 -23.09 -12.39 2.27
CA HIS A 192 -23.08 -13.56 3.15
C HIS A 192 -21.92 -13.48 4.14
N LYS A 193 -22.22 -13.45 5.44
CA LYS A 193 -21.22 -13.23 6.51
C LYS A 193 -20.42 -11.93 6.24
N SER A 194 -19.11 -12.02 6.12
CA SER A 194 -18.22 -10.90 5.78
C SER A 194 -17.97 -10.71 4.29
N LYS A 195 -18.59 -11.54 3.43
CA LYS A 195 -18.35 -11.56 1.99
C LYS A 195 -19.49 -10.94 1.19
N ILE A 196 -19.13 -10.43 0.02
CA ILE A 196 -20.04 -9.88 -0.99
C ILE A 196 -19.70 -10.47 -2.37
N GLY A 197 -20.68 -10.62 -3.21
CA GLY A 197 -20.48 -11.11 -4.58
C GLY A 197 -21.59 -10.76 -5.54
N ILE A 198 -21.39 -11.04 -6.82
CA ILE A 198 -22.35 -10.90 -7.91
C ILE A 198 -23.07 -12.23 -8.09
N ASN A 199 -24.40 -12.21 -8.26
CA ASN A 199 -25.18 -13.40 -8.51
C ASN A 199 -24.77 -14.10 -9.82
N LYS A 200 -24.94 -15.44 -9.87
CA LYS A 200 -24.46 -16.26 -11.01
C LYS A 200 -25.22 -16.00 -12.31
N ASN A 201 -26.48 -15.60 -12.20
CA ASN A 201 -27.38 -15.30 -13.33
C ASN A 201 -27.20 -13.89 -13.91
N ILE A 202 -26.31 -13.09 -13.32
CA ILE A 202 -26.04 -11.71 -13.78
C ILE A 202 -24.85 -11.70 -14.73
N ASP A 203 -25.10 -11.17 -15.94
CA ASP A 203 -24.03 -10.86 -16.88
C ASP A 203 -23.42 -9.49 -16.56
N ILE A 204 -22.14 -9.49 -16.19
CA ILE A 204 -21.41 -8.26 -15.85
C ILE A 204 -21.19 -7.37 -17.08
N LYS A 205 -21.26 -7.91 -18.30
CA LYS A 205 -21.07 -7.13 -19.52
C LYS A 205 -22.22 -6.14 -19.75
N THR A 206 -23.43 -6.55 -19.41
CA THR A 206 -24.63 -5.70 -19.45
C THR A 206 -24.82 -4.88 -18.18
N ASN A 207 -24.16 -5.24 -17.08
CA ASN A 207 -24.27 -4.59 -15.77
C ASN A 207 -22.91 -4.09 -15.28
N LYS A 208 -22.23 -3.28 -16.11
CA LYS A 208 -20.86 -2.78 -15.85
C LYS A 208 -20.74 -1.98 -14.53
N ASP A 209 -21.83 -1.37 -14.09
CA ASP A 209 -21.94 -0.60 -12.85
C ASP A 209 -21.66 -1.44 -11.61
N LEU A 210 -21.90 -2.74 -11.67
CA LEU A 210 -21.60 -3.66 -10.57
C LEU A 210 -20.12 -3.69 -10.20
N ILE A 211 -19.22 -3.33 -11.14
CA ILE A 211 -17.78 -3.27 -10.90
C ILE A 211 -17.48 -2.32 -9.73
N PHE A 212 -18.06 -1.12 -9.71
CA PHE A 212 -17.86 -0.15 -8.64
C PHE A 212 -18.88 -0.26 -7.51
N LYS A 213 -20.12 -0.63 -7.80
CA LYS A 213 -21.15 -0.85 -6.78
C LYS A 213 -20.74 -1.83 -5.71
N LEU A 214 -20.03 -2.91 -6.05
CA LEU A 214 -19.47 -3.85 -5.07
C LEU A 214 -18.61 -3.14 -4.03
N PHE A 215 -17.70 -2.29 -4.48
CA PHE A 215 -16.79 -1.56 -3.58
C PHE A 215 -17.50 -0.49 -2.76
N ILE A 216 -18.50 0.16 -3.34
CA ILE A 216 -19.37 1.11 -2.60
C ILE A 216 -20.10 0.37 -1.48
N GLU A 217 -20.65 -0.82 -1.74
CA GLU A 217 -21.35 -1.62 -0.72
C GLU A 217 -20.40 -2.11 0.39
N ILE A 218 -19.15 -2.45 0.06
CA ILE A 218 -18.10 -2.72 1.07
C ILE A 218 -17.81 -1.48 1.92
N GLY A 219 -17.75 -0.30 1.28
CA GLY A 219 -17.50 0.97 1.94
C GLY A 219 -18.58 1.43 2.91
N LYS A 220 -19.81 0.94 2.74
CA LYS A 220 -20.95 1.24 3.64
C LYS A 220 -20.96 0.39 4.91
N SER A 221 -20.26 -0.73 4.98
CA SER A 221 -20.37 -1.71 6.07
C SER A 221 -19.03 -2.01 6.73
N LYS A 222 -19.00 -2.04 8.08
CA LYS A 222 -17.85 -2.56 8.83
C LYS A 222 -17.70 -4.08 8.72
N LYS A 223 -18.82 -4.79 8.55
CA LYS A 223 -18.87 -6.26 8.58
C LYS A 223 -18.47 -6.88 7.25
N ILE A 224 -18.79 -6.23 6.13
CA ILE A 224 -18.49 -6.73 4.78
C ILE A 224 -17.16 -6.13 4.33
N ASN A 225 -16.14 -6.95 4.17
CA ASN A 225 -14.79 -6.52 3.83
C ASN A 225 -14.10 -7.39 2.78
N LEU A 226 -14.75 -8.46 2.32
CA LEU A 226 -14.20 -9.42 1.37
C LEU A 226 -15.13 -9.59 0.15
N ILE A 227 -14.55 -9.71 -1.03
CA ILE A 227 -15.26 -10.18 -2.23
C ILE A 227 -15.04 -11.69 -2.35
N ASP A 228 -16.08 -12.44 -2.69
CA ASP A 228 -15.94 -13.89 -2.90
C ASP A 228 -15.01 -14.22 -4.07
N THR A 229 -14.41 -15.43 -4.06
CA THR A 229 -13.38 -15.82 -5.05
C THR A 229 -13.93 -15.90 -6.47
N ARG A 230 -15.17 -16.34 -6.66
CA ARG A 230 -15.83 -16.39 -7.97
C ARG A 230 -16.04 -14.99 -8.56
N THR A 231 -16.51 -14.05 -7.75
CA THR A 231 -16.68 -12.65 -8.18
C THR A 231 -15.34 -11.99 -8.47
N LYS A 232 -14.27 -12.25 -7.69
CA LYS A 232 -12.91 -11.79 -8.00
C LYS A 232 -12.45 -12.31 -9.37
N ALA A 233 -12.64 -13.60 -9.67
CA ALA A 233 -12.29 -14.18 -10.95
C ALA A 233 -13.11 -13.58 -12.10
N LEU A 234 -14.42 -13.35 -11.88
CA LEU A 234 -15.30 -12.69 -12.86
C LEU A 234 -14.81 -11.28 -13.18
N LEU A 235 -14.47 -10.48 -12.17
CA LEU A 235 -13.94 -9.12 -12.34
C LEU A 235 -12.60 -9.13 -13.11
N ARG A 236 -11.66 -10.00 -12.74
CA ARG A 236 -10.37 -10.11 -13.45
C ARG A 236 -10.53 -10.50 -14.92
N LYS A 237 -11.45 -11.44 -15.22
CA LYS A 237 -11.71 -11.88 -16.60
C LYS A 237 -12.30 -10.77 -17.47
N ASN A 238 -12.98 -9.79 -16.88
CA ASN A 238 -13.72 -8.74 -17.56
C ASN A 238 -13.11 -7.33 -17.37
N LEU A 239 -11.82 -7.24 -17.11
CA LEU A 239 -11.11 -5.94 -16.96
C LEU A 239 -11.16 -5.06 -18.21
N ASN A 240 -11.36 -5.64 -19.39
CA ASN A 240 -11.53 -4.93 -20.65
C ASN A 240 -12.81 -4.07 -20.69
N LEU A 241 -13.78 -4.33 -19.82
CA LEU A 241 -14.97 -3.48 -19.67
C LEU A 241 -14.63 -2.08 -19.16
N ILE A 242 -13.50 -1.93 -18.43
CA ILE A 242 -12.99 -0.63 -17.97
C ILE A 242 -12.16 0.00 -19.10
N ASN A 243 -12.83 0.30 -20.18
CA ASN A 243 -12.26 0.92 -21.39
C ASN A 243 -12.30 2.47 -21.30
N GLN A 244 -12.00 3.15 -22.40
CA GLN A 244 -11.98 4.61 -22.41
C GLN A 244 -13.37 5.24 -22.17
N GLU A 245 -14.43 4.62 -22.70
CA GLU A 245 -15.81 5.08 -22.50
C GLU A 245 -16.17 5.00 -21.00
N PHE A 246 -15.93 3.85 -20.37
CA PHE A 246 -16.14 3.67 -18.92
C PHE A 246 -15.41 4.73 -18.10
N ARG A 247 -14.15 5.05 -18.47
CA ARG A 247 -13.36 6.06 -17.74
C ARG A 247 -13.86 7.49 -17.92
N LYS A 248 -14.48 7.81 -19.07
CA LYS A 248 -15.01 9.15 -19.38
C LYS A 248 -16.44 9.38 -18.90
N ASP A 249 -17.16 8.31 -18.58
CA ASP A 249 -18.53 8.37 -18.14
C ASP A 249 -18.65 9.00 -16.75
N LYS A 250 -19.48 10.05 -16.65
CA LYS A 250 -19.73 10.80 -15.43
C LYS A 250 -20.30 9.91 -14.31
N TYR A 251 -21.14 8.95 -14.65
CA TYR A 251 -21.70 8.02 -13.68
C TYR A 251 -20.61 7.20 -12.95
N PHE A 252 -19.62 6.67 -13.67
CA PHE A 252 -18.51 5.94 -13.05
C PHE A 252 -17.54 6.87 -12.32
N ALA A 253 -17.40 8.12 -12.74
CA ALA A 253 -16.65 9.13 -12.03
C ALA A 253 -17.26 9.42 -10.65
N GLU A 254 -18.58 9.61 -10.58
CA GLU A 254 -19.31 9.81 -9.33
C GLU A 254 -19.21 8.57 -8.41
N GLN A 255 -19.28 7.35 -8.96
CA GLN A 255 -19.09 6.13 -8.18
C GLN A 255 -17.67 6.01 -7.63
N PHE A 256 -16.64 6.37 -8.39
CA PHE A 256 -15.26 6.35 -7.88
C PHE A 256 -15.07 7.36 -6.75
N LEU A 257 -15.62 8.57 -6.89
CA LEU A 257 -15.64 9.54 -5.78
C LEU A 257 -16.39 9.01 -4.55
N ALA A 258 -17.50 8.29 -4.74
CA ALA A 258 -18.22 7.64 -3.64
C ALA A 258 -17.34 6.56 -2.96
N ILE A 259 -16.52 5.83 -3.71
CA ILE A 259 -15.54 4.89 -3.15
C ILE A 259 -14.51 5.64 -2.28
N LEU A 260 -13.94 6.75 -2.77
CA LEU A 260 -12.97 7.55 -2.00
C LEU A 260 -13.58 8.14 -0.73
N LYS A 261 -14.87 8.45 -0.75
CA LYS A 261 -15.65 8.95 0.40
C LYS A 261 -16.15 7.83 1.33
N SER A 262 -15.79 6.57 1.09
CA SER A 262 -16.27 5.42 1.87
C SER A 262 -16.08 5.61 3.36
N LYS A 263 -17.15 5.36 4.14
CA LYS A 263 -17.12 5.45 5.60
C LYS A 263 -16.22 4.37 6.22
N HIS A 264 -16.16 3.20 5.59
CA HIS A 264 -15.40 2.04 6.07
C HIS A 264 -14.52 1.45 4.96
N ASN A 265 -13.52 0.69 5.33
CA ASN A 265 -12.74 -0.21 4.47
C ASN A 265 -11.98 0.43 3.27
N LEU A 266 -11.85 1.77 3.16
CA LEU A 266 -11.25 2.43 1.99
C LEU A 266 -9.89 1.83 1.61
N SER A 267 -8.98 1.65 2.57
CA SER A 267 -7.63 1.11 2.29
C SER A 267 -7.70 -0.32 1.75
N SER A 268 -8.59 -1.16 2.29
CA SER A 268 -8.82 -2.52 1.82
C SER A 268 -9.46 -2.54 0.43
N ILE A 269 -10.41 -1.64 0.17
CA ILE A 269 -11.06 -1.47 -1.14
C ILE A 269 -10.01 -1.15 -2.21
N LEU A 270 -9.22 -0.10 -2.00
CA LEU A 270 -8.20 0.32 -2.97
C LEU A 270 -7.14 -0.77 -3.20
N LYS A 271 -6.69 -1.46 -2.13
CA LYS A 271 -5.78 -2.60 -2.24
C LYS A 271 -6.40 -3.74 -3.06
N THR A 272 -7.68 -4.05 -2.84
CA THR A 272 -8.40 -5.08 -3.60
C THR A 272 -8.57 -4.67 -5.06
N MET A 273 -8.94 -3.42 -5.35
CA MET A 273 -9.03 -2.89 -6.71
C MET A 273 -7.68 -2.99 -7.44
N LYS A 274 -6.57 -2.65 -6.77
CA LYS A 274 -5.21 -2.83 -7.29
C LYS A 274 -4.93 -4.30 -7.63
N ASN A 275 -5.13 -5.20 -6.66
CA ASN A 275 -4.81 -6.63 -6.80
C ASN A 275 -5.65 -7.32 -7.88
N LEU A 276 -6.84 -6.82 -8.15
CA LEU A 276 -7.71 -7.28 -9.24
C LEU A 276 -7.38 -6.64 -10.59
N GLY A 277 -6.54 -5.62 -10.65
CA GLY A 277 -6.22 -4.88 -11.87
C GLY A 277 -7.24 -3.78 -12.24
N ILE A 278 -8.25 -3.57 -11.42
CA ILE A 278 -9.33 -2.59 -11.65
C ILE A 278 -8.78 -1.17 -11.57
N LEU A 279 -7.95 -0.88 -10.56
CA LEU A 279 -7.41 0.46 -10.37
C LEU A 279 -6.49 0.87 -11.51
N GLN A 280 -5.64 -0.03 -12.00
CA GLN A 280 -4.74 0.17 -13.13
C GLN A 280 -5.50 0.42 -14.44
N LYS A 281 -6.66 -0.23 -14.60
CA LYS A 281 -7.52 -0.01 -15.78
C LYS A 281 -8.30 1.31 -15.69
N TYR A 282 -8.72 1.70 -14.47
CA TYR A 282 -9.44 2.95 -14.28
C TYR A 282 -8.54 4.17 -14.26
N ILE A 283 -7.32 4.04 -13.69
CA ILE A 283 -6.25 5.05 -13.66
C ILE A 283 -5.04 4.46 -14.37
N PRO A 284 -4.96 4.59 -15.72
CA PRO A 284 -3.84 4.02 -16.49
C PRO A 284 -2.47 4.51 -16.00
N GLU A 285 -2.39 5.78 -15.62
CA GLU A 285 -1.19 6.41 -15.11
C GLU A 285 -0.68 5.74 -13.81
N PHE A 286 -1.61 5.25 -12.97
CA PHE A 286 -1.28 4.43 -11.81
C PHE A 286 -0.76 3.05 -12.25
N GLY A 287 -1.32 2.49 -13.33
CA GLY A 287 -0.87 1.22 -13.91
C GLY A 287 0.61 1.25 -14.35
N GLU A 288 1.11 2.40 -14.78
CA GLU A 288 2.50 2.58 -15.23
C GLU A 288 3.52 2.46 -14.09
N VAL A 289 3.14 2.82 -12.85
CA VAL A 289 4.02 2.77 -11.67
C VAL A 289 3.85 1.51 -10.82
N VAL A 290 2.92 0.62 -11.16
CA VAL A 290 2.77 -0.65 -10.45
C VAL A 290 4.02 -1.50 -10.61
N GLY A 291 4.60 -1.89 -9.47
CA GLY A 291 5.86 -2.64 -9.43
C GLY A 291 7.08 -1.82 -9.87
N GLN A 292 6.95 -0.50 -10.02
CA GLN A 292 8.10 0.36 -10.32
C GLN A 292 8.94 0.53 -9.07
N MET A 293 10.20 0.13 -9.18
CA MET A 293 11.21 0.28 -8.16
C MET A 293 11.89 1.66 -8.28
N GLN A 294 12.18 2.29 -7.15
CA GLN A 294 13.19 3.34 -7.09
C GLN A 294 14.49 2.74 -6.56
N PHE A 295 15.53 2.82 -7.37
CA PHE A 295 16.86 2.36 -6.98
C PHE A 295 17.54 3.46 -6.16
N ASP A 296 17.15 3.62 -4.89
CA ASP A 296 17.77 4.50 -3.92
C ASP A 296 17.75 3.90 -2.49
N LEU A 297 18.58 4.47 -1.61
CA LEU A 297 18.77 3.98 -0.24
C LEU A 297 17.63 4.36 0.72
N PHE A 298 16.70 5.20 0.31
CA PHE A 298 15.68 5.77 1.20
C PHE A 298 14.34 5.02 1.13
N HIS A 299 14.01 4.48 -0.04
CA HIS A 299 12.75 3.75 -0.24
C HIS A 299 12.95 2.26 0.03
N VAL A 300 11.98 1.66 0.70
CA VAL A 300 11.93 0.21 0.95
C VAL A 300 10.79 -0.47 0.19
N TYR A 301 9.97 0.31 -0.51
CA TYR A 301 8.78 -0.14 -1.23
C TYR A 301 8.78 0.38 -2.67
N THR A 302 8.06 -0.32 -3.55
CA THR A 302 7.73 0.18 -4.88
C THR A 302 6.85 1.43 -4.80
N VAL A 303 6.83 2.25 -5.87
CA VAL A 303 6.07 3.51 -5.93
C VAL A 303 4.59 3.30 -5.60
N ASP A 304 3.99 2.27 -6.15
CA ASP A 304 2.58 1.95 -5.91
C ASP A 304 2.30 1.49 -4.47
N GLU A 305 3.19 0.70 -3.86
CA GLU A 305 3.03 0.27 -2.47
C GLU A 305 3.23 1.43 -1.49
N HIS A 306 4.22 2.29 -1.74
CA HIS A 306 4.41 3.54 -1.00
C HIS A 306 3.15 4.40 -1.06
N THR A 307 2.63 4.66 -2.27
CA THR A 307 1.40 5.43 -2.49
C THR A 307 0.21 4.87 -1.70
N PHE A 308 0.04 3.54 -1.67
CA PHE A 308 -1.00 2.91 -0.84
C PHE A 308 -0.79 3.10 0.66
N LYS A 309 0.45 3.05 1.12
CA LYS A 309 0.78 3.30 2.53
C LYS A 309 0.46 4.75 2.92
N VAL A 310 0.72 5.72 2.05
CA VAL A 310 0.33 7.12 2.26
C VAL A 310 -1.17 7.23 2.48
N VAL A 311 -1.99 6.71 1.57
CA VAL A 311 -3.47 6.77 1.69
C VAL A 311 -3.96 5.98 2.90
N ARG A 312 -3.36 4.83 3.22
CA ARG A 312 -3.68 4.04 4.41
C ARG A 312 -3.40 4.81 5.69
N ASN A 313 -2.24 5.46 5.78
CA ASN A 313 -1.87 6.26 6.96
C ASN A 313 -2.83 7.45 7.14
N MET A 314 -3.16 8.18 6.07
CA MET A 314 -4.20 9.23 6.09
C MET A 314 -5.54 8.69 6.60
N ARG A 315 -5.94 7.50 6.14
CA ARG A 315 -7.19 6.89 6.56
C ARG A 315 -7.18 6.47 8.03
N GLN A 316 -6.08 5.89 8.51
CA GLN A 316 -5.92 5.55 9.93
C GLN A 316 -5.93 6.81 10.80
N MET A 317 -5.22 7.85 10.41
CA MET A 317 -5.19 9.15 11.08
C MET A 317 -6.58 9.79 11.18
N LYS A 318 -7.43 9.63 10.14
CA LYS A 318 -8.82 10.10 10.17
C LYS A 318 -9.71 9.30 11.13
N LEU A 319 -9.51 8.00 11.22
CA LEU A 319 -10.40 7.11 11.99
C LEU A 319 -10.04 6.99 13.45
N TYR A 320 -8.76 7.11 13.76
CA TYR A 320 -8.22 6.85 15.09
C TYR A 320 -7.29 7.98 15.50
N GLU A 321 -7.52 8.52 16.69
CA GLU A 321 -6.54 9.35 17.35
C GLU A 321 -5.36 8.47 17.75
N GLN A 322 -4.16 8.88 17.35
CA GLN A 322 -2.92 8.17 17.63
C GLN A 322 -2.07 9.03 18.56
N ASP A 323 -1.41 8.41 19.53
CA ASP A 323 -0.51 9.10 20.44
C ASP A 323 0.53 9.92 19.64
N GLY A 324 0.67 11.19 20.01
CA GLY A 324 1.55 12.14 19.33
C GLY A 324 0.99 12.73 18.02
N PHE A 325 -0.21 12.34 17.53
CA PHE A 325 -0.82 12.85 16.28
C PHE A 325 -2.18 13.53 16.49
N ILE A 326 -2.39 14.15 17.66
CA ILE A 326 -3.67 14.82 18.02
C ILE A 326 -3.98 15.94 17.01
N LEU A 327 -2.98 16.82 16.73
CA LEU A 327 -3.15 17.92 15.78
C LEU A 327 -3.55 17.41 14.39
N GLU A 328 -2.88 16.39 13.90
CA GLU A 328 -3.12 15.82 12.58
C GLU A 328 -4.51 15.16 12.50
N HIS A 329 -4.92 14.46 13.58
CA HIS A 329 -6.26 13.90 13.69
C HIS A 329 -7.35 14.97 13.66
N GLU A 330 -7.17 16.06 14.39
CA GLU A 330 -8.08 17.20 14.33
C GLU A 330 -8.14 17.84 12.94
N LEU A 331 -6.97 18.11 12.35
CA LEU A 331 -6.89 18.75 11.04
C LEU A 331 -7.56 17.92 9.95
N ILE A 332 -7.27 16.60 9.88
CA ILE A 332 -7.84 15.72 8.84
C ILE A 332 -9.36 15.60 8.97
N ASN A 333 -9.90 15.69 10.19
CA ASN A 333 -11.35 15.66 10.43
C ASN A 333 -12.04 17.01 10.14
N LYS A 334 -11.29 18.12 10.13
CA LYS A 334 -11.78 19.45 9.76
C LYS A 334 -11.65 19.75 8.26
N LEU A 335 -11.03 18.87 7.46
CA LEU A 335 -10.91 19.09 6.02
C LEU A 335 -12.28 19.10 5.35
N PRO A 336 -12.59 20.09 4.49
CA PRO A 336 -13.88 20.20 3.84
C PRO A 336 -14.14 19.05 2.84
N LYS A 337 -13.08 18.56 2.15
CA LYS A 337 -13.15 17.53 1.11
C LYS A 337 -11.97 16.56 1.24
N ILE A 338 -12.16 15.52 2.01
CA ILE A 338 -11.09 14.51 2.28
C ILE A 338 -10.61 13.81 1.01
N GLU A 339 -11.45 13.68 0.00
CA GLU A 339 -11.09 13.08 -1.28
C GLU A 339 -9.98 13.83 -2.01
N ILE A 340 -9.83 15.14 -1.80
CA ILE A 340 -8.71 15.95 -2.32
C ILE A 340 -7.39 15.41 -1.78
N LEU A 341 -7.32 15.15 -0.47
CA LEU A 341 -6.11 14.62 0.17
C LEU A 341 -5.78 13.21 -0.34
N TYR A 342 -6.81 12.34 -0.47
CA TYR A 342 -6.60 10.98 -0.97
C TYR A 342 -6.15 10.95 -2.44
N ILE A 343 -6.70 11.82 -3.29
CA ILE A 343 -6.28 11.93 -4.70
C ILE A 343 -4.85 12.49 -4.76
N ALA A 344 -4.53 13.53 -3.99
CA ALA A 344 -3.17 14.05 -3.92
C ALA A 344 -2.19 12.97 -3.47
N GLY A 345 -2.52 12.19 -2.43
CA GLY A 345 -1.74 11.04 -1.97
C GLY A 345 -1.61 9.92 -3.01
N LEU A 346 -2.64 9.66 -3.83
CA LEU A 346 -2.56 8.67 -4.92
C LEU A 346 -1.67 9.14 -6.09
N PHE A 347 -1.50 10.45 -6.29
CA PHE A 347 -0.86 11.01 -7.48
C PHE A 347 0.50 11.65 -7.22
N HIS A 348 0.93 11.90 -5.96
CA HIS A 348 2.13 12.68 -5.65
C HIS A 348 3.39 12.14 -6.32
N ASP A 349 3.49 10.84 -6.48
CA ASP A 349 4.65 10.13 -7.04
C ASP A 349 4.42 9.51 -8.43
N LEU A 350 3.25 9.65 -9.05
CA LEU A 350 2.94 9.01 -10.35
C LEU A 350 3.76 9.55 -11.53
N GLY A 351 4.46 10.64 -11.35
CA GLY A 351 5.40 11.17 -12.35
C GLY A 351 6.77 10.49 -12.34
N LYS A 352 7.10 9.70 -11.33
CA LYS A 352 8.41 9.04 -11.19
C LYS A 352 8.68 8.09 -12.35
N GLY A 353 9.92 8.08 -12.84
CA GLY A 353 10.34 7.18 -13.93
C GLY A 353 9.96 7.61 -15.36
N LYS A 354 9.31 8.76 -15.54
CA LYS A 354 8.87 9.27 -16.86
C LYS A 354 9.85 10.22 -17.54
N GLY A 355 11.00 10.47 -16.92
CA GLY A 355 11.91 11.55 -17.35
C GLY A 355 11.39 12.94 -16.99
N GLY A 356 12.29 13.88 -16.70
CA GLY A 356 11.92 15.23 -16.27
C GLY A 356 11.48 15.34 -14.82
N ASP A 357 10.88 16.48 -14.47
CA ASP A 357 10.39 16.74 -13.10
C ASP A 357 9.11 15.94 -12.84
N HIS A 358 9.21 14.92 -12.00
CA HIS A 358 8.10 14.04 -11.64
C HIS A 358 6.93 14.79 -10.98
N SER A 359 7.22 15.87 -10.24
CA SER A 359 6.20 16.68 -9.56
C SER A 359 5.35 17.46 -10.57
N GLU A 360 5.96 18.01 -11.63
CA GLU A 360 5.25 18.68 -12.71
C GLU A 360 4.37 17.70 -13.53
N ILE A 361 4.93 16.53 -13.87
CA ILE A 361 4.19 15.49 -14.59
C ILE A 361 3.01 15.02 -13.75
N GLY A 362 3.25 14.73 -12.47
CA GLY A 362 2.23 14.34 -11.51
C GLY A 362 1.13 15.38 -11.35
N ALA A 363 1.50 16.66 -11.26
CA ALA A 363 0.57 17.78 -11.14
C ALA A 363 -0.38 17.88 -12.35
N LYS A 364 0.16 17.82 -13.56
CA LYS A 364 -0.66 17.81 -14.80
C LYS A 364 -1.59 16.61 -14.86
N THR A 365 -1.08 15.45 -14.52
CA THR A 365 -1.82 14.19 -14.53
C THR A 365 -2.97 14.21 -13.50
N SER A 366 -2.69 14.66 -12.28
CA SER A 366 -3.69 14.75 -11.22
C SER A 366 -4.78 15.79 -11.51
N PHE A 367 -4.42 16.93 -12.13
CA PHE A 367 -5.38 17.92 -12.59
C PHE A 367 -6.37 17.32 -13.59
N ASN A 368 -5.85 16.66 -14.64
CA ASN A 368 -6.68 16.02 -15.66
C ASN A 368 -7.57 14.92 -15.07
N PHE A 369 -7.05 14.15 -14.13
CA PHE A 369 -7.82 13.13 -13.43
C PHE A 369 -8.96 13.74 -12.61
N ALA A 370 -8.69 14.79 -11.82
CA ALA A 370 -9.71 15.49 -11.04
C ALA A 370 -10.81 16.09 -11.93
N LYS A 371 -10.44 16.68 -13.09
CA LYS A 371 -11.40 17.17 -14.09
C LYS A 371 -12.24 16.04 -14.69
N ARG A 372 -11.62 14.88 -14.98
CA ARG A 372 -12.32 13.67 -15.43
C ARG A 372 -13.32 13.14 -14.41
N LEU A 373 -13.03 13.29 -13.11
CA LEU A 373 -13.96 12.96 -12.05
C LEU A 373 -15.10 13.98 -11.85
N GLY A 374 -15.14 15.04 -12.65
CA GLY A 374 -16.16 16.10 -12.54
C GLY A 374 -15.94 17.05 -11.38
N MET A 375 -14.75 17.08 -10.76
CA MET A 375 -14.42 18.01 -9.68
C MET A 375 -14.34 19.45 -10.20
N SER A 376 -14.61 20.42 -9.31
CA SER A 376 -14.51 21.85 -9.63
C SER A 376 -13.09 22.22 -10.09
N SER A 377 -12.97 23.31 -10.86
CA SER A 377 -11.65 23.79 -11.27
C SER A 377 -10.78 24.19 -10.08
N THR A 378 -11.37 24.71 -9.01
CA THR A 378 -10.67 25.04 -7.76
C THR A 378 -10.11 23.78 -7.08
N ASP A 379 -10.92 22.74 -6.93
CA ASP A 379 -10.49 21.46 -6.34
C ASP A 379 -9.38 20.82 -7.18
N ALA A 380 -9.53 20.80 -8.52
CA ALA A 380 -8.53 20.25 -9.42
C ALA A 380 -7.19 21.01 -9.37
N LYS A 381 -7.23 22.35 -9.26
CA LYS A 381 -6.04 23.18 -9.07
C LYS A 381 -5.38 22.92 -7.72
N LEU A 382 -6.16 22.74 -6.64
CA LEU A 382 -5.64 22.42 -5.32
C LEU A 382 -4.94 21.05 -5.31
N ILE A 383 -5.54 20.02 -5.90
CA ILE A 383 -4.92 18.68 -6.04
C ILE A 383 -3.60 18.79 -6.83
N SER A 384 -3.61 19.48 -7.96
CA SER A 384 -2.44 19.68 -8.81
C SER A 384 -1.32 20.40 -8.06
N TRP A 385 -1.65 21.45 -7.31
CA TRP A 385 -0.70 22.20 -6.50
C TRP A 385 -0.10 21.33 -5.38
N LEU A 386 -0.92 20.55 -4.68
CA LEU A 386 -0.46 19.63 -3.65
C LEU A 386 0.54 18.61 -4.21
N VAL A 387 0.24 18.03 -5.37
CA VAL A 387 1.14 17.06 -6.05
C VAL A 387 2.43 17.77 -6.49
N LYS A 388 2.34 18.97 -7.07
CA LYS A 388 3.52 19.75 -7.48
C LYS A 388 4.42 20.10 -6.32
N LYS A 389 3.84 20.46 -5.17
CA LYS A 389 4.56 21.00 -4.01
C LYS A 389 4.72 20.00 -2.84
N HIS A 390 4.46 18.70 -3.05
CA HIS A 390 4.47 17.72 -1.96
C HIS A 390 5.80 17.64 -1.21
N LEU A 391 6.93 17.92 -1.86
CA LEU A 391 8.26 17.89 -1.26
C LEU A 391 8.69 19.20 -0.57
N ILE A 392 7.97 20.31 -0.80
CA ILE A 392 8.45 21.64 -0.36
C ILE A 392 8.54 21.73 1.16
N MET A 393 7.52 21.25 1.87
CA MET A 393 7.47 21.35 3.33
C MET A 393 8.53 20.49 4.01
N SER A 394 8.76 19.26 3.52
CA SER A 394 9.82 18.39 4.01
C SER A 394 11.21 18.95 3.72
N SER A 395 11.39 19.57 2.54
CA SER A 395 12.67 20.21 2.18
C SER A 395 12.96 21.43 3.07
N ILE A 396 11.99 22.30 3.30
CA ILE A 396 12.19 23.48 4.14
C ILE A 396 12.45 23.07 5.58
N SER A 397 11.64 22.21 6.16
CA SER A 397 11.76 21.81 7.57
C SER A 397 13.07 21.08 7.90
N GLN A 398 13.70 20.40 6.94
CA GLN A 398 14.92 19.63 7.17
C GLN A 398 16.20 20.29 6.67
N LYS A 399 16.12 21.30 5.77
CA LYS A 399 17.29 21.89 5.10
C LYS A 399 17.44 23.39 5.33
N LYS A 400 16.44 24.07 5.87
CA LYS A 400 16.48 25.52 6.14
C LYS A 400 16.29 25.78 7.62
N ASP A 401 16.75 26.94 8.08
CA ASP A 401 16.47 27.43 9.42
C ASP A 401 15.01 27.94 9.48
N ILE A 402 14.16 27.19 10.17
CA ILE A 402 12.74 27.55 10.36
C ILE A 402 12.55 28.63 11.44
N SER A 403 13.59 28.96 12.23
CA SER A 403 13.56 30.07 13.16
C SER A 403 13.78 31.43 12.48
N ASP A 404 14.31 31.42 11.25
CA ASP A 404 14.44 32.60 10.42
C ASP A 404 13.07 33.06 9.89
N PRO A 405 12.62 34.28 10.27
CA PRO A 405 11.34 34.84 9.80
C PRO A 405 11.24 34.93 8.27
N GLN A 406 12.37 35.13 7.55
CA GLN A 406 12.38 35.22 6.09
C GLN A 406 11.99 33.85 5.47
N THR A 407 12.55 32.74 5.96
CA THR A 407 12.20 31.40 5.54
C THR A 407 10.70 31.11 5.68
N VAL A 408 10.11 31.45 6.83
CA VAL A 408 8.68 31.28 7.08
C VAL A 408 7.83 32.19 6.20
N ASN A 409 8.28 33.46 5.97
CA ASN A 409 7.56 34.40 5.11
C ASN A 409 7.51 33.92 3.65
N GLU A 410 8.63 33.42 3.12
CA GLU A 410 8.71 32.86 1.75
C GLU A 410 7.76 31.67 1.61
N PHE A 411 7.78 30.74 2.58
CA PHE A 411 6.91 29.60 2.58
C PHE A 411 5.42 29.98 2.73
N ALA A 412 5.09 30.96 3.59
CA ALA A 412 3.73 31.46 3.74
C ALA A 412 3.20 32.11 2.45
N LYS A 413 4.05 32.84 1.70
CA LYS A 413 3.71 33.40 0.38
C LYS A 413 3.45 32.30 -0.67
N GLU A 414 4.20 31.20 -0.64
CA GLU A 414 4.00 30.06 -1.55
C GLU A 414 2.69 29.32 -1.25
N VAL A 415 2.35 29.15 0.03
CA VAL A 415 1.15 28.42 0.46
C VAL A 415 -0.11 29.28 0.36
N GLU A 416 -0.03 30.57 0.70
CA GLU A 416 -1.08 31.60 0.62
C GLU A 416 -2.28 31.42 1.57
N GLN A 417 -2.77 30.19 1.79
CA GLN A 417 -4.03 29.90 2.47
C GLN A 417 -3.90 28.79 3.50
N ASN A 418 -4.58 28.90 4.63
CA ASN A 418 -4.62 27.89 5.69
C ASN A 418 -5.15 26.53 5.17
N GLU A 419 -6.12 26.55 4.27
CA GLU A 419 -6.65 25.30 3.69
C GLU A 419 -5.58 24.54 2.92
N LYS A 420 -4.82 25.23 2.04
CA LYS A 420 -3.67 24.64 1.33
C LYS A 420 -2.61 24.10 2.30
N LEU A 421 -2.31 24.88 3.37
CA LEU A 421 -1.36 24.48 4.40
C LEU A 421 -1.78 23.22 5.12
N ASN A 422 -3.06 23.10 5.50
CA ASN A 422 -3.59 21.92 6.17
C ASN A 422 -3.45 20.65 5.30
N TYR A 423 -3.84 20.73 4.03
CA TYR A 423 -3.69 19.60 3.10
C TYR A 423 -2.22 19.23 2.88
N LEU A 424 -1.34 20.23 2.67
CA LEU A 424 0.09 19.99 2.43
C LEU A 424 0.77 19.37 3.64
N TYR A 425 0.50 19.88 4.85
CA TYR A 425 1.03 19.32 6.09
C TYR A 425 0.63 17.85 6.27
N LEU A 426 -0.66 17.55 6.12
CA LEU A 426 -1.17 16.19 6.25
C LEU A 426 -0.60 15.25 5.17
N LEU A 427 -0.44 15.72 3.94
CA LEU A 427 0.19 14.95 2.87
C LEU A 427 1.65 14.66 3.23
N THR A 428 2.44 15.66 3.61
CA THR A 428 3.86 15.55 3.93
C THR A 428 4.12 14.59 5.12
N VAL A 429 3.34 14.72 6.21
CA VAL A 429 3.45 13.82 7.38
C VAL A 429 3.22 12.37 6.96
N ASN A 430 2.17 12.11 6.17
CA ASN A 430 1.83 10.73 5.78
C ASN A 430 2.76 10.17 4.71
N ASP A 431 3.33 11.00 3.85
CA ASP A 431 4.34 10.61 2.87
C ASP A 431 5.63 10.14 3.55
N ILE A 432 6.22 10.95 4.43
CA ILE A 432 7.45 10.60 5.15
C ILE A 432 7.23 9.32 6.00
N ARG A 433 6.10 9.20 6.70
CA ARG A 433 5.74 7.99 7.47
C ARG A 433 5.61 6.74 6.61
N ALA A 434 5.25 6.89 5.35
CA ALA A 434 5.06 5.79 4.41
C ALA A 434 6.34 5.37 3.68
N THR A 435 7.35 6.24 3.61
CA THR A 435 8.59 5.99 2.84
C THR A 435 9.41 4.88 3.45
N ASN A 436 9.72 4.99 4.74
CA ASN A 436 10.46 3.98 5.49
C ASN A 436 10.11 4.11 6.98
N PRO A 437 9.74 3.01 7.67
CA PRO A 437 9.39 3.05 9.09
C PRO A 437 10.48 3.63 10.00
N THR A 438 11.75 3.52 9.61
CA THR A 438 12.89 4.00 10.40
C THR A 438 13.22 5.47 10.16
N LEU A 439 12.70 6.08 9.09
CA LEU A 439 12.96 7.49 8.75
C LEU A 439 12.10 8.48 9.56
N TRP A 440 10.95 8.02 10.05
CA TRP A 440 10.09 8.84 10.89
C TRP A 440 10.57 8.82 12.34
N ASN A 441 10.78 9.99 12.91
CA ASN A 441 11.12 10.15 14.33
C ASN A 441 10.50 11.43 14.90
N GLY A 442 10.53 11.58 16.24
CA GLY A 442 9.94 12.71 16.95
C GLY A 442 10.54 14.06 16.55
N TRP A 443 11.83 14.09 16.23
CA TRP A 443 12.50 15.33 15.80
C TRP A 443 11.95 15.85 14.46
N LYS A 444 11.84 15.00 13.44
CA LYS A 444 11.25 15.37 12.14
C LYS A 444 9.80 15.80 12.29
N HIS A 445 9.06 15.09 13.15
CA HIS A 445 7.67 15.45 13.44
C HIS A 445 7.57 16.85 14.02
N GLN A 446 8.42 17.17 15.01
CA GLN A 446 8.43 18.47 15.65
C GLN A 446 8.77 19.59 14.65
N LEU A 447 9.81 19.42 13.82
CA LEU A 447 10.16 20.40 12.78
C LEU A 447 9.00 20.70 11.82
N LEU A 448 8.25 19.68 11.41
CA LEU A 448 7.08 19.86 10.54
C LEU A 448 5.95 20.60 11.26
N ARG A 449 5.70 20.32 12.55
CA ARG A 449 4.69 20.99 13.36
C ARG A 449 5.05 22.45 13.62
N ASP A 450 6.33 22.72 13.88
CA ASP A 450 6.82 24.09 14.11
C ASP A 450 6.67 24.93 12.83
N LEU A 451 7.13 24.40 11.68
CA LEU A 451 6.95 25.05 10.39
C LEU A 451 5.47 25.30 10.07
N TYR A 452 4.59 24.29 10.33
CA TYR A 452 3.15 24.44 10.17
C TYR A 452 2.58 25.58 11.03
N THR A 453 2.93 25.60 12.32
CA THR A 453 2.41 26.57 13.30
C THR A 453 2.86 27.99 12.97
N LEU A 454 4.15 28.18 12.68
CA LEU A 454 4.73 29.46 12.29
C LEU A 454 4.10 30.00 10.99
N THR A 455 3.97 29.13 9.99
CA THR A 455 3.37 29.49 8.69
C THR A 455 1.89 29.86 8.85
N ARG A 456 1.13 29.10 9.64
CA ARG A 456 -0.28 29.39 9.93
C ARG A 456 -0.45 30.73 10.62
N SER A 457 0.40 31.02 11.61
CA SER A 457 0.42 32.33 12.32
C SER A 457 0.66 33.49 11.33
N LYS A 458 1.60 33.31 10.40
CA LYS A 458 1.92 34.32 9.39
C LYS A 458 0.77 34.53 8.39
N ILE A 459 0.15 33.46 7.89
CA ILE A 459 -1.01 33.58 6.98
C ILE A 459 -2.17 34.31 7.67
N ASN A 460 -2.38 34.09 8.96
CA ASN A 460 -3.42 34.77 9.74
C ASN A 460 -3.07 36.22 10.10
N LYS A 461 -1.92 36.74 9.62
CA LYS A 461 -1.40 38.06 9.98
C LYS A 461 -1.18 38.25 11.48
N ASN A 462 -1.06 37.19 12.25
CA ASN A 462 -0.66 37.24 13.64
C ASN A 462 0.85 37.53 13.70
N PRO A 463 1.34 38.42 14.59
CA PRO A 463 2.77 38.62 14.73
C PRO A 463 3.43 37.27 15.11
N ILE A 464 4.42 36.86 14.31
CA ILE A 464 5.29 35.76 14.70
C ILE A 464 6.17 36.32 15.81
N LYS A 465 6.02 35.81 17.03
CA LYS A 465 6.97 36.14 18.10
C LYS A 465 8.33 35.60 17.69
N ALA A 466 9.36 36.44 17.78
CA ALA A 466 10.71 35.96 17.57
C ALA A 466 11.03 34.82 18.54
N SER A 467 11.94 33.90 18.14
CA SER A 467 12.38 32.80 19.01
C SER A 467 12.85 33.31 20.37
N SER A 468 13.51 34.49 20.41
CA SER A 468 13.88 35.20 21.62
C SER A 468 12.69 35.58 22.50
N ASP A 469 11.57 36.00 21.88
CA ASP A 469 10.37 36.41 22.64
C ASP A 469 9.64 35.20 23.23
N ILE A 470 9.60 34.07 22.49
CA ILE A 470 9.04 32.80 22.97
C ILE A 470 9.88 32.29 24.16
N ALA A 471 11.21 32.28 24.00
CA ALA A 471 12.13 31.91 25.06
C ALA A 471 11.96 32.80 26.31
N LEU A 472 11.78 34.12 26.11
CA LEU A 472 11.55 35.06 27.19
C LEU A 472 10.21 34.80 27.92
N ASP A 473 9.14 34.54 27.17
CA ASP A 473 7.83 34.23 27.76
C ASP A 473 7.86 32.91 28.55
N ARG A 474 8.54 31.89 28.04
CA ARG A 474 8.74 30.63 28.76
C ARG A 474 9.61 30.77 30.01
N LYS A 475 10.70 31.57 29.90
CA LYS A 475 11.53 31.93 31.07
C LYS A 475 10.70 32.65 32.14
N LYS A 476 9.83 33.59 31.75
CA LYS A 476 8.93 34.28 32.67
C LYS A 476 7.90 33.34 33.31
N ALA A 477 7.29 32.45 32.52
CA ALA A 477 6.34 31.46 33.03
C ALA A 477 6.98 30.53 34.06
N LEU A 478 8.14 29.97 33.76
CA LEU A 478 8.90 29.16 34.71
C LEU A 478 9.24 29.92 36.00
N LEU A 479 9.67 31.17 35.87
CA LEU A 479 9.98 31.98 37.04
C LEU A 479 8.71 32.34 37.85
N SER A 480 7.51 32.37 37.24
CA SER A 480 6.28 32.70 37.98
C SER A 480 5.86 31.60 38.95
N GLU A 481 6.25 30.34 38.70
CA GLU A 481 5.93 29.17 39.52
C GLU A 481 6.87 28.97 40.68
N LEU A 482 8.00 29.71 40.78
CA LEU A 482 9.04 29.56 41.80
C LEU A 482 8.92 30.58 42.94
N ASN A 483 9.39 30.25 44.14
CA ASN A 483 9.51 31.13 45.26
C ASN A 483 10.69 32.13 45.08
N LYS A 484 10.88 33.07 46.03
CA LYS A 484 11.81 34.19 45.89
C LYS A 484 13.29 33.76 45.81
N ASP A 485 13.66 32.73 46.57
CA ASP A 485 15.03 32.19 46.62
C ASP A 485 15.37 31.32 45.41
N GLU A 486 14.42 30.50 45.00
CA GLU A 486 14.50 29.67 43.78
C GLU A 486 14.63 30.54 42.54
N LYS A 487 13.90 31.69 42.47
CA LYS A 487 13.97 32.62 41.36
C LYS A 487 15.37 33.20 41.16
N ALA A 488 16.07 33.53 42.26
CA ALA A 488 17.42 34.09 42.20
C ALA A 488 18.41 33.05 41.66
N PHE A 489 18.28 31.79 42.13
CA PHE A 489 19.11 30.69 41.70
C PHE A 489 18.90 30.37 40.23
N VAL A 490 17.65 30.19 39.77
CA VAL A 490 17.31 29.79 38.42
C VAL A 490 17.62 30.91 37.39
N LYS A 491 17.48 32.18 37.74
CA LYS A 491 17.87 33.29 36.86
C LYS A 491 19.36 33.28 36.48
N ASN A 492 20.23 32.88 37.41
CA ASN A 492 21.66 32.75 37.15
C ASN A 492 22.00 31.64 36.17
N TYR A 493 21.20 30.57 36.15
CA TYR A 493 21.36 29.48 35.20
C TYR A 493 20.77 29.80 33.81
N PHE A 494 19.67 30.56 33.72
CA PHE A 494 19.08 30.98 32.44
C PHE A 494 20.04 31.76 31.56
N SER A 495 20.99 32.47 32.14
CA SER A 495 22.04 33.21 31.39
C SER A 495 23.07 32.28 30.73
N LYS A 496 23.16 31.03 31.16
CA LYS A 496 24.10 30.00 30.65
C LYS A 496 23.53 29.14 29.52
N PHE A 497 22.21 29.22 29.29
CA PHE A 497 21.54 28.46 28.23
C PHE A 497 21.19 29.38 27.05
N SER A 498 21.39 28.88 25.84
CA SER A 498 20.93 29.57 24.63
C SER A 498 19.39 29.64 24.59
N ASP A 499 18.84 30.62 23.90
CA ASP A 499 17.39 30.77 23.75
C ASP A 499 16.74 29.54 23.09
N SER A 500 17.50 28.78 22.29
CA SER A 500 17.06 27.53 21.67
C SER A 500 16.73 26.41 22.68
N TYR A 501 17.28 26.50 23.91
CA TYR A 501 16.94 25.54 24.99
C TYR A 501 15.53 25.77 25.54
N PHE A 502 14.98 26.97 25.40
CA PHE A 502 13.66 27.35 25.88
C PHE A 502 12.60 27.37 24.77
N ASN A 503 12.97 27.01 23.56
CA ASN A 503 12.08 26.85 22.41
C ASN A 503 11.65 25.40 22.26
#